data_314762b398505b5e3c40340f2e64b715
#
_entry.id   314762b398505b5e3c40340f2e64b715
#
_cell.length_a   1.000
_cell.length_b   1.000
_cell.length_c   1.000
_cell.angle_alpha   90.00
_cell.angle_beta   90.00
_cell.angle_gamma   90.00
#
_symmetry.space_group_name_H-M   'P 1'
#
loop_
_entity.id
_entity.type
_entity.pdbx_description
1 polymer ?
#
loop_
_entity_poly.entity_id
_entity_poly.type
_entity_poly.pdbx_seq_one_letter_code
_entity_poly.pdbx_strand_id
1 'polypeptide(L)'
;MSDKPLRLVVLCPHFAPDIAPTGVVMTRIVHELAARGHELHVVTSLPWYRNHAIEQGWGGRLWRTEKTSWGSIIRVHPFPGKSKSNLLRRAIGFLAFSYAVGIRSVHADGLPFKVDGVLAMSPPLTLGLTGWFTKIIRRAPLVFNIQDVFPDAAVQTGAITDRRIIAAAKWLERASYQRSDAVVLLSQDLRENIARKIAPKFHHRLHVIPNFVDTQAITPLDRMTSYRRELGIDDRQVVMYAGNVGFSQSLHLLVDAARALPEIAFVINGDGAARKQLEESCATLSNVYFANYQPIERLSEVLATGDIHVVPLRAGLASVSVPSKSYSILAAGRPMLAAIDPGTEIPTMLANSGAGIAVEPDNSEQFTRALRSALSDPHALIQMGIAGRTWVETHASPAAVAAQYEAIFLANR
;
A
#
# COMPACT_ATOMS: atom_id res chain seq x y z
N MET A 1 17.73 -21.37 -0.94
CA MET A 1 16.61 -21.45 0.02
C MET A 1 17.16 -22.04 1.31
N SER A 2 16.90 -21.46 2.47
CA SER A 2 17.33 -22.05 3.75
C SER A 2 16.46 -23.28 4.02
N ASP A 3 17.07 -24.44 4.25
CA ASP A 3 16.36 -25.70 4.50
C ASP A 3 15.61 -25.75 5.86
N LYS A 4 15.69 -24.69 6.65
CA LYS A 4 15.08 -24.67 7.99
C LYS A 4 13.99 -23.59 8.08
N PRO A 5 12.74 -24.00 8.38
CA PRO A 5 11.66 -23.06 8.63
C PRO A 5 11.99 -22.03 9.69
N LEU A 6 11.57 -20.78 9.47
CA LEU A 6 11.64 -19.71 10.47
C LEU A 6 10.42 -19.77 11.38
N ARG A 7 10.61 -19.47 12.66
CA ARG A 7 9.55 -19.24 13.63
C ARG A 7 9.48 -17.75 13.95
N LEU A 8 8.39 -17.08 13.55
CA LEU A 8 8.26 -15.63 13.61
C LEU A 8 7.10 -15.19 14.50
N VAL A 9 7.31 -14.13 15.28
CA VAL A 9 6.24 -13.41 15.99
C VAL A 9 5.89 -12.16 15.20
N VAL A 10 4.62 -11.98 14.87
CA VAL A 10 4.12 -10.85 14.07
C VAL A 10 3.23 -9.95 14.92
N LEU A 11 3.57 -8.67 15.04
CA LEU A 11 2.85 -7.66 15.81
C LEU A 11 2.21 -6.66 14.86
N CYS A 12 0.89 -6.66 14.77
CA CYS A 12 0.17 -5.76 13.86
C CYS A 12 -1.15 -5.26 14.49
N PRO A 13 -1.62 -4.06 14.11
CA PRO A 13 -2.85 -3.50 14.66
C PRO A 13 -4.10 -4.19 14.14
N HIS A 14 -4.04 -4.71 12.91
CA HIS A 14 -5.15 -5.34 12.20
C HIS A 14 -4.70 -6.61 11.51
N PHE A 15 -5.56 -7.60 11.45
CA PHE A 15 -5.37 -8.88 10.77
C PHE A 15 -6.73 -9.48 10.42
N ALA A 16 -6.85 -10.25 9.33
CA ALA A 16 -8.11 -10.86 8.93
C ALA A 16 -8.84 -11.52 10.12
N PRO A 17 -10.17 -11.36 10.24
CA PRO A 17 -11.11 -10.83 9.24
C PRO A 17 -11.25 -9.29 9.24
N ASP A 18 -10.43 -8.54 10.00
CA ASP A 18 -10.47 -7.07 9.99
C ASP A 18 -10.06 -6.54 8.62
N ILE A 19 -10.84 -5.60 8.08
CA ILE A 19 -10.72 -5.08 6.71
C ILE A 19 -9.84 -3.84 6.59
N ALA A 20 -9.13 -3.46 7.64
CA ALA A 20 -8.19 -2.34 7.59
C ALA A 20 -7.12 -2.57 6.50
N PRO A 21 -6.76 -1.55 5.68
CA PRO A 21 -5.78 -1.72 4.61
C PRO A 21 -4.46 -2.34 5.07
N THR A 22 -3.91 -1.87 6.20
CA THR A 22 -2.70 -2.44 6.81
C THR A 22 -2.89 -3.88 7.28
N GLY A 23 -4.11 -4.23 7.71
CA GLY A 23 -4.48 -5.60 8.09
C GLY A 23 -4.50 -6.54 6.89
N VAL A 24 -5.03 -6.10 5.75
CA VAL A 24 -5.03 -6.86 4.49
C VAL A 24 -3.59 -7.15 4.05
N VAL A 25 -2.73 -6.13 4.07
CA VAL A 25 -1.31 -6.28 3.73
C VAL A 25 -0.62 -7.29 4.64
N MET A 26 -0.73 -7.12 5.97
CA MET A 26 -0.05 -8.03 6.90
C MET A 26 -0.61 -9.46 6.84
N THR A 27 -1.91 -9.61 6.67
CA THR A 27 -2.54 -10.93 6.51
C THR A 27 -1.94 -11.67 5.31
N ARG A 28 -1.79 -10.98 4.17
CA ARG A 28 -1.23 -11.61 2.97
C ARG A 28 0.24 -11.95 3.15
N ILE A 29 1.06 -11.05 3.74
CA ILE A 29 2.48 -11.34 4.05
C ILE A 29 2.60 -12.59 4.93
N VAL A 30 1.79 -12.70 5.98
CA VAL A 30 1.79 -13.86 6.88
C VAL A 30 1.41 -15.15 6.14
N HIS A 31 0.37 -15.13 5.32
CA HIS A 31 -0.04 -16.30 4.55
C HIS A 31 1.00 -16.74 3.54
N GLU A 32 1.67 -15.81 2.87
CA GLU A 32 2.75 -16.13 1.93
C GLU A 32 3.99 -16.71 2.64
N LEU A 33 4.35 -16.15 3.79
CA LEU A 33 5.43 -16.72 4.63
C LEU A 33 5.06 -18.13 5.13
N ALA A 34 3.80 -18.34 5.53
CA ALA A 34 3.30 -19.66 5.92
C ALA A 34 3.32 -20.66 4.75
N ALA A 35 2.94 -20.23 3.54
CA ALA A 35 3.01 -21.07 2.33
C ALA A 35 4.46 -21.46 1.96
N ARG A 36 5.45 -20.67 2.40
CA ARG A 36 6.88 -20.97 2.28
C ARG A 36 7.39 -21.93 3.39
N GLY A 37 6.50 -22.40 4.27
CA GLY A 37 6.78 -23.37 5.32
C GLY A 37 7.20 -22.76 6.66
N HIS A 38 7.07 -21.44 6.86
CA HIS A 38 7.41 -20.81 8.13
C HIS A 38 6.28 -20.93 9.16
N GLU A 39 6.63 -20.92 10.43
CA GLU A 39 5.70 -20.92 11.56
C GLU A 39 5.48 -19.48 12.05
N LEU A 40 4.22 -19.03 12.09
CA LEU A 40 3.88 -17.63 12.39
C LEU A 40 2.97 -17.55 13.63
N HIS A 41 3.30 -16.64 14.55
CA HIS A 41 2.50 -16.34 15.72
C HIS A 41 2.11 -14.87 15.70
N VAL A 42 0.87 -14.61 15.26
CA VAL A 42 0.35 -13.25 15.07
C VAL A 42 -0.27 -12.74 16.37
N VAL A 43 0.16 -11.57 16.82
CA VAL A 43 -0.48 -10.84 17.94
C VAL A 43 -1.08 -9.56 17.36
N THR A 44 -2.41 -9.46 17.40
CA THR A 44 -3.18 -8.43 16.72
C THR A 44 -4.38 -7.96 17.55
N SER A 45 -5.20 -7.04 17.02
CA SER A 45 -6.44 -6.65 17.67
C SER A 45 -7.62 -7.60 17.35
N LEU A 46 -8.65 -7.56 18.21
CA LEU A 46 -9.98 -8.00 17.81
C LEU A 46 -10.46 -7.13 16.64
N PRO A 47 -11.25 -7.65 15.68
CA PRO A 47 -11.78 -6.88 14.55
C PRO A 47 -12.63 -5.70 15.01
N TRP A 48 -12.32 -4.49 14.52
CA TRP A 48 -12.99 -3.26 14.96
C TRP A 48 -12.99 -2.12 13.92
N TYR A 49 -12.22 -2.24 12.85
CA TYR A 49 -11.96 -1.14 11.93
C TYR A 49 -13.22 -0.62 11.23
N ARG A 50 -14.10 -1.52 10.77
CA ARG A 50 -15.29 -1.18 9.96
C ARG A 50 -16.19 -0.12 10.63
N ASN A 51 -16.51 -0.33 11.90
CA ASN A 51 -17.45 0.51 12.65
C ASN A 51 -16.76 1.34 13.75
N HIS A 52 -15.42 1.31 13.84
CA HIS A 52 -14.64 1.83 14.97
C HIS A 52 -15.12 1.29 16.34
N ALA A 53 -15.67 0.10 16.33
CA ALA A 53 -16.15 -0.66 17.49
C ALA A 53 -15.85 -2.14 17.26
N ILE A 54 -15.70 -2.92 18.35
CA ILE A 54 -15.50 -4.36 18.23
C ILE A 54 -16.69 -4.96 17.49
N GLU A 55 -16.41 -5.73 16.45
CA GLU A 55 -17.43 -6.36 15.61
C GLU A 55 -18.27 -7.37 16.41
N GLN A 56 -19.51 -7.59 15.97
CA GLN A 56 -20.43 -8.53 16.60
C GLN A 56 -19.81 -9.96 16.67
N GLY A 57 -19.98 -10.62 17.79
CA GLY A 57 -19.39 -11.95 18.04
C GLY A 57 -17.94 -11.92 18.55
N TRP A 58 -17.25 -10.77 18.54
CA TRP A 58 -15.87 -10.65 18.99
C TRP A 58 -15.71 -10.06 20.40
N GLY A 59 -16.73 -9.44 20.98
CA GLY A 59 -16.72 -8.83 22.31
C GLY A 59 -16.65 -9.83 23.47
N GLY A 60 -16.65 -9.28 24.70
CA GLY A 60 -16.78 -10.07 25.94
C GLY A 60 -15.48 -10.65 26.50
N ARG A 61 -14.34 -10.50 25.82
CA ARG A 61 -13.02 -10.96 26.29
C ARG A 61 -11.94 -9.94 25.98
N LEU A 62 -10.95 -9.83 26.88
CA LEU A 62 -9.77 -8.96 26.64
C LEU A 62 -8.80 -9.55 25.61
N TRP A 63 -8.82 -10.88 25.42
CA TRP A 63 -8.02 -11.57 24.40
C TRP A 63 -8.67 -12.88 23.98
N ARG A 64 -8.32 -13.37 22.79
CA ARG A 64 -8.65 -14.68 22.25
C ARG A 64 -7.42 -15.27 21.59
N THR A 65 -7.30 -16.61 21.62
CA THR A 65 -6.26 -17.34 20.90
C THR A 65 -6.91 -18.30 19.93
N GLU A 66 -6.47 -18.27 18.69
CA GLU A 66 -6.89 -19.13 17.59
C GLU A 66 -5.68 -19.95 17.15
N LYS A 67 -5.83 -21.26 17.00
CA LYS A 67 -4.83 -22.13 16.38
C LYS A 67 -5.07 -22.19 14.88
N THR A 68 -3.99 -22.18 14.10
CA THR A 68 -4.02 -22.31 12.65
C THR A 68 -3.10 -23.45 12.23
N SER A 69 -3.16 -23.87 10.97
CA SER A 69 -2.24 -24.88 10.42
C SER A 69 -0.78 -24.40 10.36
N TRP A 70 -0.54 -23.09 10.44
CA TRP A 70 0.77 -22.46 10.34
C TRP A 70 1.25 -21.80 11.65
N GLY A 71 0.51 -21.97 12.75
CA GLY A 71 0.87 -21.40 14.06
C GLY A 71 -0.33 -20.92 14.87
N SER A 72 -0.38 -19.64 15.24
CA SER A 72 -1.47 -19.11 16.08
C SER A 72 -1.74 -17.63 15.85
N ILE A 73 -2.98 -17.20 16.19
CA ILE A 73 -3.38 -15.80 16.23
C ILE A 73 -3.84 -15.48 17.64
N ILE A 74 -3.21 -14.50 18.29
CA ILE A 74 -3.62 -13.95 19.58
C ILE A 74 -4.22 -12.58 19.33
N ARG A 75 -5.53 -12.45 19.58
CA ARG A 75 -6.24 -11.18 19.43
C ARG A 75 -6.42 -10.51 20.78
N VAL A 76 -6.00 -9.26 20.90
CA VAL A 76 -6.17 -8.46 22.11
C VAL A 76 -7.19 -7.35 21.90
N HIS A 77 -7.74 -6.83 22.97
CA HIS A 77 -8.71 -5.73 22.91
C HIS A 77 -8.07 -4.48 22.32
N PRO A 78 -8.66 -3.82 21.30
CA PRO A 78 -8.08 -2.66 20.60
C PRO A 78 -8.17 -1.35 21.39
N PHE A 79 -8.98 -1.29 22.45
CA PHE A 79 -9.29 -0.07 23.22
C PHE A 79 -9.74 1.10 22.33
N PRO A 80 -10.74 0.91 21.46
CA PRO A 80 -11.19 1.96 20.56
C PRO A 80 -11.78 3.13 21.34
N GLY A 81 -11.31 4.34 21.06
CA GLY A 81 -11.91 5.55 21.63
C GLY A 81 -13.28 5.84 21.01
N LYS A 82 -14.29 6.16 21.84
CA LYS A 82 -15.65 6.49 21.35
C LYS A 82 -15.71 7.77 20.48
N SER A 83 -14.67 8.59 20.46
CA SER A 83 -14.61 9.85 19.70
C SER A 83 -13.44 9.84 18.72
N LYS A 84 -13.73 10.03 17.43
CA LYS A 84 -12.72 10.13 16.35
C LYS A 84 -11.83 11.38 16.48
N SER A 85 -12.31 12.44 17.13
CA SER A 85 -11.64 13.73 17.21
C SER A 85 -10.70 13.87 18.42
N ASN A 86 -10.79 13.00 19.44
CA ASN A 86 -9.98 13.15 20.66
C ASN A 86 -8.64 12.42 20.51
N LEU A 87 -7.60 13.16 20.13
CA LEU A 87 -6.24 12.65 19.92
C LEU A 87 -5.64 12.01 21.19
N LEU A 88 -5.91 12.57 22.37
CA LEU A 88 -5.37 12.04 23.64
C LEU A 88 -5.95 10.65 23.95
N ARG A 89 -7.27 10.49 23.78
CA ARG A 89 -7.90 9.17 23.97
C ARG A 89 -7.39 8.14 22.98
N ARG A 90 -7.16 8.54 21.73
CA ARG A 90 -6.56 7.66 20.71
C ARG A 90 -5.13 7.25 21.11
N ALA A 91 -4.32 8.18 21.58
CA ALA A 91 -2.98 7.90 22.07
C ALA A 91 -2.98 6.91 23.24
N ILE A 92 -3.87 7.11 24.22
CA ILE A 92 -4.04 6.17 25.34
C ILE A 92 -4.49 4.78 24.85
N GLY A 93 -5.43 4.72 23.91
CA GLY A 93 -5.85 3.45 23.30
C GLY A 93 -4.71 2.72 22.61
N PHE A 94 -3.88 3.43 21.85
CA PHE A 94 -2.69 2.85 21.20
C PHE A 94 -1.63 2.37 22.22
N LEU A 95 -1.43 3.09 23.31
CA LEU A 95 -0.53 2.66 24.39
C LEU A 95 -1.06 1.41 25.09
N ALA A 96 -2.34 1.39 25.46
CA ALA A 96 -2.98 0.23 26.09
C ALA A 96 -2.95 -1.01 25.17
N PHE A 97 -3.25 -0.82 23.89
CA PHE A 97 -3.15 -1.87 22.88
C PHE A 97 -1.72 -2.40 22.76
N SER A 98 -0.73 -1.50 22.61
CA SER A 98 0.68 -1.87 22.46
C SER A 98 1.22 -2.58 23.70
N TYR A 99 0.78 -2.18 24.89
CA TYR A 99 1.11 -2.88 26.14
C TYR A 99 0.54 -4.30 26.17
N ALA A 100 -0.75 -4.46 25.81
CA ALA A 100 -1.39 -5.78 25.74
C ALA A 100 -0.73 -6.69 24.69
N VAL A 101 -0.38 -6.14 23.52
CA VAL A 101 0.41 -6.83 22.49
C VAL A 101 1.76 -7.26 23.05
N GLY A 102 2.48 -6.38 23.75
CA GLY A 102 3.78 -6.68 24.36
C GLY A 102 3.74 -7.87 25.32
N ILE A 103 2.77 -7.88 26.25
CA ILE A 103 2.59 -9.02 27.17
C ILE A 103 2.31 -10.31 26.39
N ARG A 104 1.43 -10.27 25.38
CA ARG A 104 1.04 -11.45 24.62
C ARG A 104 2.10 -11.96 23.67
N SER A 105 2.92 -11.07 23.11
CA SER A 105 4.02 -11.43 22.23
C SER A 105 5.11 -12.26 22.93
N VAL A 106 5.31 -12.00 24.21
CA VAL A 106 6.26 -12.77 25.04
C VAL A 106 5.79 -14.22 25.19
N HIS A 107 4.47 -14.46 25.19
CA HIS A 107 3.86 -15.78 25.37
C HIS A 107 3.34 -16.41 24.07
N ALA A 108 3.51 -15.72 22.94
CA ALA A 108 3.16 -16.27 21.64
C ALA A 108 3.99 -17.53 21.39
N ASP A 109 3.35 -18.64 21.03
CA ASP A 109 3.97 -19.96 20.88
C ASP A 109 4.46 -20.60 22.20
N GLY A 110 4.01 -20.11 23.34
CA GLY A 110 4.45 -20.60 24.65
C GLY A 110 5.82 -20.08 25.07
N LEU A 111 6.14 -20.20 26.36
CA LEU A 111 7.47 -19.94 26.92
C LEU A 111 8.20 -21.27 27.14
N PRO A 112 9.54 -21.33 26.97
CA PRO A 112 10.55 -20.28 26.69
C PRO A 112 11.17 -20.35 25.30
N PHE A 113 10.46 -20.75 24.28
CA PHE A 113 11.04 -21.04 22.97
C PHE A 113 11.62 -19.81 22.28
N LYS A 114 12.84 -19.95 21.78
CA LYS A 114 13.49 -18.97 20.91
C LYS A 114 12.73 -18.85 19.60
N VAL A 115 12.47 -17.62 19.16
CA VAL A 115 11.95 -17.33 17.82
C VAL A 115 13.07 -16.83 16.92
N ASP A 116 12.91 -16.97 15.60
CA ASP A 116 13.92 -16.55 14.64
C ASP A 116 13.77 -15.09 14.24
N GLY A 117 12.62 -14.45 14.56
CA GLY A 117 12.42 -13.03 14.29
C GLY A 117 11.11 -12.47 14.83
N VAL A 118 11.08 -11.15 14.95
CA VAL A 118 9.90 -10.35 15.29
C VAL A 118 9.62 -9.42 14.12
N LEU A 119 8.40 -9.48 13.55
CA LEU A 119 7.91 -8.54 12.56
C LEU A 119 6.90 -7.61 13.23
N ALA A 120 7.16 -6.33 13.30
CA ALA A 120 6.21 -5.34 13.81
C ALA A 120 5.79 -4.36 12.71
N MET A 121 4.53 -3.89 12.73
CA MET A 121 3.98 -2.98 11.72
C MET A 121 3.52 -1.66 12.35
N SER A 122 3.83 -0.55 11.71
CA SER A 122 3.29 0.78 11.99
C SER A 122 2.24 1.17 10.93
N PRO A 123 1.16 1.91 11.26
CA PRO A 123 0.77 2.41 12.58
C PRO A 123 0.15 1.34 13.49
N PRO A 124 0.15 1.47 14.83
CA PRO A 124 0.68 2.59 15.60
C PRO A 124 2.20 2.50 15.80
N LEU A 125 2.85 3.66 15.83
CA LEU A 125 4.32 3.76 15.98
C LEU A 125 4.84 3.12 17.29
N THR A 126 3.98 3.04 18.31
CA THR A 126 4.27 2.39 19.60
C THR A 126 4.61 0.90 19.46
N LEU A 127 4.13 0.23 18.39
CA LEU A 127 4.49 -1.17 18.12
C LEU A 127 5.99 -1.36 17.81
N GLY A 128 6.69 -0.32 17.38
CA GLY A 128 8.15 -0.38 17.22
C GLY A 128 8.87 -0.61 18.56
N LEU A 129 8.46 0.08 19.64
CA LEU A 129 9.01 -0.17 20.98
C LEU A 129 8.49 -1.48 21.58
N THR A 130 7.26 -1.86 21.30
CA THR A 130 6.72 -3.17 21.69
C THR A 130 7.51 -4.30 21.03
N GLY A 131 7.80 -4.18 19.73
CA GLY A 131 8.67 -5.11 19.00
C GLY A 131 10.08 -5.18 19.58
N TRP A 132 10.67 -4.03 19.94
CA TRP A 132 11.98 -3.99 20.62
C TRP A 132 11.96 -4.69 21.99
N PHE A 133 10.92 -4.51 22.79
CA PHE A 133 10.73 -5.23 24.05
C PHE A 133 10.64 -6.76 23.79
N THR A 134 9.82 -7.17 22.81
CA THR A 134 9.70 -8.58 22.41
C THR A 134 11.03 -9.14 21.93
N LYS A 135 11.77 -8.42 21.07
CA LYS A 135 13.12 -8.75 20.62
C LYS A 135 14.07 -9.09 21.78
N ILE A 136 14.11 -8.24 22.81
CA ILE A 136 15.00 -8.44 23.95
C ILE A 136 14.64 -9.72 24.71
N ILE A 137 13.37 -9.93 25.03
CA ILE A 137 12.92 -11.09 25.80
C ILE A 137 13.06 -12.39 25.01
N ARG A 138 12.71 -12.36 23.71
CA ARG A 138 12.74 -13.53 22.82
C ARG A 138 14.11 -13.75 22.17
N ARG A 139 15.07 -12.81 22.36
CA ARG A 139 16.42 -12.83 21.80
C ARG A 139 16.42 -13.06 20.28
N ALA A 140 15.59 -12.29 19.58
CA ALA A 140 15.36 -12.42 18.13
C ALA A 140 15.48 -11.07 17.43
N PRO A 141 15.91 -10.98 16.16
CA PRO A 141 15.97 -9.74 15.42
C PRO A 141 14.57 -9.14 15.21
N LEU A 142 14.50 -7.80 15.23
CA LEU A 142 13.30 -7.03 14.97
C LEU A 142 13.34 -6.44 13.55
N VAL A 143 12.36 -6.81 12.73
CA VAL A 143 12.03 -6.15 11.45
C VAL A 143 10.82 -5.25 11.69
N PHE A 144 10.97 -3.95 11.43
CA PHE A 144 9.90 -2.97 11.64
C PHE A 144 9.38 -2.45 10.29
N ASN A 145 8.16 -2.82 9.91
CA ASN A 145 7.49 -2.41 8.69
C ASN A 145 6.77 -1.08 8.89
N ILE A 146 7.05 -0.10 8.04
CA ILE A 146 6.50 1.26 8.06
C ILE A 146 5.59 1.43 6.85
N GLN A 147 4.28 1.50 7.10
CA GLN A 147 3.30 1.78 6.04
C GLN A 147 3.13 3.28 5.81
N ASP A 148 3.17 4.07 6.89
CA ASP A 148 3.07 5.53 6.85
C ASP A 148 4.15 6.16 7.74
N VAL A 149 4.79 7.23 7.28
CA VAL A 149 5.77 7.98 8.07
C VAL A 149 5.04 8.95 9.01
N PHE A 150 4.85 8.51 10.24
CA PHE A 150 4.29 9.34 11.32
C PHE A 150 5.45 9.86 12.19
N PRO A 151 5.46 11.17 12.60
CA PRO A 151 4.34 12.12 12.56
C PRO A 151 4.23 12.99 11.30
N ASP A 152 5.09 12.86 10.31
CA ASP A 152 5.16 13.79 9.18
C ASP A 152 3.82 13.96 8.48
N ALA A 153 3.13 12.87 8.16
CA ALA A 153 1.81 12.91 7.53
C ALA A 153 0.79 13.68 8.37
N ALA A 154 0.81 13.51 9.69
CA ALA A 154 -0.12 14.20 10.59
C ALA A 154 0.21 15.69 10.76
N VAL A 155 1.49 16.07 10.68
CA VAL A 155 1.94 17.47 10.72
C VAL A 155 1.59 18.18 9.42
N GLN A 156 1.85 17.55 8.27
CA GLN A 156 1.56 18.13 6.94
C GLN A 156 0.06 18.36 6.71
N THR A 157 -0.78 17.46 7.25
CA THR A 157 -2.23 17.62 7.17
C THR A 157 -2.83 18.55 8.23
N GLY A 158 -2.00 19.10 9.12
CA GLY A 158 -2.45 19.93 10.23
C GLY A 158 -3.21 19.19 11.34
N ALA A 159 -3.23 17.85 11.30
CA ALA A 159 -3.91 17.02 12.29
C ALA A 159 -3.25 17.09 13.68
N ILE A 160 -1.94 17.40 13.75
CA ILE A 160 -1.20 17.63 14.97
C ILE A 160 -0.41 18.94 14.84
N THR A 161 -0.67 19.90 15.75
CA THR A 161 -0.01 21.22 15.75
C THR A 161 0.77 21.48 17.03
N ASP A 162 0.50 20.74 18.12
CA ASP A 162 1.20 20.91 19.39
C ASP A 162 2.67 20.46 19.27
N ARG A 163 3.60 21.40 19.54
CA ARG A 163 5.04 21.18 19.41
C ARG A 163 5.58 20.08 20.35
N ARG A 164 4.97 19.91 21.53
CA ARG A 164 5.41 18.89 22.51
C ARG A 164 5.00 17.49 22.04
N ILE A 165 3.79 17.36 21.53
CA ILE A 165 3.29 16.11 20.94
C ILE A 165 4.13 15.73 19.73
N ILE A 166 4.42 16.69 18.85
CA ILE A 166 5.30 16.48 17.68
C ILE A 166 6.70 16.02 18.11
N ALA A 167 7.30 16.69 19.12
CA ALA A 167 8.62 16.32 19.61
C ALA A 167 8.64 14.91 20.22
N ALA A 168 7.64 14.55 21.01
CA ALA A 168 7.49 13.21 21.58
C ALA A 168 7.31 12.15 20.49
N ALA A 169 6.48 12.42 19.47
CA ALA A 169 6.28 11.53 18.34
C ALA A 169 7.55 11.34 17.49
N LYS A 170 8.31 12.40 17.23
CA LYS A 170 9.61 12.34 16.54
C LYS A 170 10.66 11.57 17.34
N TRP A 171 10.64 11.71 18.67
CA TRP A 171 11.51 10.91 19.53
C TRP A 171 11.14 9.43 19.47
N LEU A 172 9.85 9.11 19.59
CA LEU A 172 9.35 7.73 19.51
C LEU A 172 9.68 7.09 18.14
N GLU A 173 9.49 7.85 17.07
CA GLU A 173 9.84 7.46 15.69
C GLU A 173 11.32 7.08 15.60
N ARG A 174 12.21 8.00 15.96
CA ARG A 174 13.67 7.78 15.96
C ARG A 174 14.08 6.62 16.85
N ALA A 175 13.49 6.52 18.04
CA ALA A 175 13.77 5.45 18.99
C ALA A 175 13.38 4.08 18.44
N SER A 176 12.24 3.97 17.75
CA SER A 176 11.78 2.73 17.12
C SER A 176 12.70 2.29 16.00
N TYR A 177 13.06 3.21 15.09
CA TYR A 177 13.93 2.89 13.96
C TYR A 177 15.33 2.47 14.36
N GLN A 178 15.97 3.19 15.31
CA GLN A 178 17.32 2.88 15.75
C GLN A 178 17.44 1.58 16.56
N ARG A 179 16.33 1.10 17.16
CA ARG A 179 16.27 -0.14 17.93
C ARG A 179 15.91 -1.37 17.10
N SER A 180 15.44 -1.18 15.88
CA SER A 180 15.15 -2.25 14.93
C SER A 180 16.44 -2.72 14.26
N ASP A 181 16.53 -4.01 13.93
CA ASP A 181 17.63 -4.59 13.16
C ASP A 181 17.45 -4.32 11.67
N ALA A 182 16.20 -4.29 11.22
CA ALA A 182 15.82 -3.82 9.90
C ALA A 182 14.55 -2.96 9.97
N VAL A 183 14.50 -1.93 9.12
CA VAL A 183 13.31 -1.08 8.91
C VAL A 183 12.90 -1.21 7.46
N VAL A 184 11.70 -1.69 7.23
CA VAL A 184 11.14 -1.89 5.89
C VAL A 184 10.22 -0.73 5.57
N LEU A 185 10.42 -0.12 4.40
CA LEU A 185 9.75 1.06 3.88
C LEU A 185 9.20 0.77 2.50
N LEU A 186 8.15 1.48 2.10
CA LEU A 186 7.42 1.17 0.86
C LEU A 186 8.06 1.76 -0.39
N SER A 187 8.92 2.78 -0.25
CA SER A 187 9.55 3.46 -1.38
C SER A 187 10.92 4.02 -1.03
N GLN A 188 11.69 4.36 -2.04
CA GLN A 188 12.99 5.02 -1.89
C GLN A 188 12.84 6.41 -1.24
N ASP A 189 11.77 7.14 -1.56
CA ASP A 189 11.49 8.46 -0.97
C ASP A 189 11.29 8.37 0.55
N LEU A 190 10.52 7.36 1.00
CA LEU A 190 10.34 7.11 2.43
C LEU A 190 11.66 6.69 3.09
N ARG A 191 12.48 5.90 2.39
CA ARG A 191 13.82 5.52 2.88
C ARG A 191 14.72 6.75 3.06
N GLU A 192 14.73 7.66 2.13
CA GLU A 192 15.50 8.91 2.22
C GLU A 192 14.98 9.84 3.30
N ASN A 193 13.66 9.95 3.45
CA ASN A 193 13.03 10.69 4.53
C ASN A 193 13.53 10.18 5.89
N ILE A 194 13.48 8.86 6.12
CA ILE A 194 13.91 8.26 7.38
C ILE A 194 15.42 8.32 7.57
N ALA A 195 16.20 8.17 6.50
CA ALA A 195 17.66 8.31 6.56
C ALA A 195 18.09 9.68 7.11
N ARG A 196 17.37 10.76 6.75
CA ARG A 196 17.62 12.10 7.31
C ARG A 196 17.31 12.24 8.80
N LYS A 197 16.51 11.34 9.37
CA LYS A 197 16.07 11.39 10.78
C LYS A 197 16.91 10.56 11.74
N ILE A 198 17.67 9.60 11.23
CA ILE A 198 18.49 8.68 12.02
C ILE A 198 19.99 8.85 11.72
N ALA A 199 20.85 8.40 12.64
CA ALA A 199 22.28 8.51 12.42
C ALA A 199 22.76 7.62 11.26
N PRO A 200 23.78 8.08 10.45
CA PRO A 200 24.25 7.36 9.26
C PRO A 200 24.64 5.90 9.50
N LYS A 201 25.14 5.57 10.68
CA LYS A 201 25.48 4.19 11.06
C LYS A 201 24.32 3.20 11.04
N PHE A 202 23.07 3.68 10.97
CA PHE A 202 21.87 2.84 10.90
C PHE A 202 21.29 2.75 9.48
N HIS A 203 21.82 3.49 8.49
CA HIS A 203 21.25 3.53 7.15
C HIS A 203 21.27 2.16 6.44
N HIS A 204 22.22 1.29 6.77
CA HIS A 204 22.29 -0.07 6.24
C HIS A 204 21.11 -0.97 6.65
N ARG A 205 20.33 -0.54 7.68
CA ARG A 205 19.13 -1.25 8.16
C ARG A 205 17.86 -0.85 7.41
N LEU A 206 17.92 0.16 6.55
CA LEU A 206 16.77 0.65 5.79
C LEU A 206 16.63 -0.14 4.49
N HIS A 207 15.54 -0.89 4.37
CA HIS A 207 15.20 -1.70 3.22
C HIS A 207 13.94 -1.16 2.55
N VAL A 208 13.91 -1.19 1.22
CA VAL A 208 12.72 -0.84 0.45
C VAL A 208 12.06 -2.15 0.01
N ILE A 209 10.85 -2.39 0.49
CA ILE A 209 9.97 -3.45 0.03
C ILE A 209 8.62 -2.80 -0.27
N PRO A 210 8.21 -2.69 -1.54
CA PRO A 210 6.96 -2.03 -1.90
C PRO A 210 5.75 -2.82 -1.37
N ASN A 211 4.60 -2.16 -1.31
CA ASN A 211 3.36 -2.90 -1.20
C ASN A 211 3.17 -3.76 -2.45
N PHE A 212 2.33 -4.77 -2.34
CA PHE A 212 2.07 -5.73 -3.41
C PHE A 212 0.65 -5.57 -3.95
N VAL A 213 0.43 -6.17 -5.09
CA VAL A 213 -0.87 -6.41 -5.70
C VAL A 213 -1.09 -7.91 -5.86
N ASP A 214 -2.32 -8.37 -5.70
CA ASP A 214 -2.64 -9.78 -5.92
C ASP A 214 -2.63 -10.09 -7.42
N THR A 215 -1.50 -10.60 -7.90
CA THR A 215 -1.29 -10.97 -9.30
C THR A 215 -2.04 -12.24 -9.72
N GLN A 216 -2.65 -12.96 -8.78
CA GLN A 216 -3.53 -14.08 -9.08
C GLN A 216 -5.00 -13.62 -9.22
N ALA A 217 -5.41 -12.63 -8.42
CA ALA A 217 -6.73 -12.03 -8.52
C ALA A 217 -6.85 -11.07 -9.71
N ILE A 218 -5.76 -10.31 -10.01
CA ILE A 218 -5.71 -9.42 -11.18
C ILE A 218 -4.87 -10.09 -12.26
N THR A 219 -5.52 -10.46 -13.35
CA THR A 219 -4.90 -11.15 -14.49
C THR A 219 -5.05 -10.34 -15.77
N PRO A 220 -4.07 -10.42 -16.69
CA PRO A 220 -4.22 -9.86 -18.02
C PRO A 220 -5.41 -10.50 -18.77
N LEU A 221 -6.24 -9.68 -19.36
CA LEU A 221 -7.37 -10.09 -20.20
C LEU A 221 -7.29 -9.37 -21.56
N ASP A 222 -8.02 -9.87 -22.53
CA ASP A 222 -8.20 -9.16 -23.80
C ASP A 222 -8.85 -7.79 -23.58
N ARG A 223 -8.51 -6.82 -24.43
CA ARG A 223 -9.08 -5.46 -24.33
C ARG A 223 -10.58 -5.40 -24.64
N MET A 224 -11.10 -6.34 -25.44
CA MET A 224 -12.50 -6.39 -25.87
C MET A 224 -13.39 -7.02 -24.80
N THR A 225 -13.40 -6.42 -23.62
CA THR A 225 -14.16 -6.87 -22.45
C THR A 225 -15.67 -6.65 -22.61
N SER A 226 -16.49 -7.34 -21.78
CA SER A 226 -17.92 -7.04 -21.68
C SER A 226 -18.14 -5.63 -21.13
N TYR A 227 -17.30 -5.17 -20.22
CA TYR A 227 -17.36 -3.82 -19.68
C TYR A 227 -17.17 -2.73 -20.75
N ARG A 228 -16.29 -2.96 -21.72
CA ARG A 228 -16.11 -2.06 -22.87
C ARG A 228 -17.37 -1.95 -23.71
N ARG A 229 -18.07 -3.07 -23.94
CA ARG A 229 -19.36 -3.12 -24.65
C ARG A 229 -20.48 -2.41 -23.88
N GLU A 230 -20.53 -2.60 -22.55
CA GLU A 230 -21.48 -1.89 -21.67
C GLU A 230 -21.32 -0.37 -21.75
N LEU A 231 -20.10 0.12 -21.95
CA LEU A 231 -19.79 1.53 -22.12
C LEU A 231 -20.04 2.05 -23.55
N GLY A 232 -20.34 1.19 -24.52
CA GLY A 232 -20.58 1.57 -25.92
C GLY A 232 -19.35 2.14 -26.62
N ILE A 233 -18.15 1.66 -26.26
CA ILE A 233 -16.88 2.20 -26.77
C ILE A 233 -16.37 1.48 -28.00
N ASP A 234 -16.79 0.22 -28.21
CA ASP A 234 -16.40 -0.63 -29.34
C ASP A 234 -14.86 -0.75 -29.50
N ASP A 235 -14.34 -0.59 -30.71
CA ASP A 235 -12.95 -0.77 -31.09
C ASP A 235 -12.05 0.46 -30.86
N ARG A 236 -12.60 1.60 -30.47
CA ARG A 236 -11.79 2.79 -30.23
C ARG A 236 -10.68 2.55 -29.23
N GLN A 237 -9.58 3.25 -29.36
CA GLN A 237 -8.54 3.26 -28.33
C GLN A 237 -9.06 3.93 -27.06
N VAL A 238 -8.72 3.36 -25.90
CA VAL A 238 -9.21 3.79 -24.59
C VAL A 238 -8.07 4.25 -23.72
N VAL A 239 -8.12 5.53 -23.31
CA VAL A 239 -7.35 6.08 -22.19
C VAL A 239 -8.18 5.93 -20.93
N MET A 240 -7.66 5.21 -19.94
CA MET A 240 -8.43 4.87 -18.74
C MET A 240 -7.84 5.48 -17.48
N TYR A 241 -8.70 6.12 -16.71
CA TYR A 241 -8.46 6.46 -15.31
C TYR A 241 -9.37 5.59 -14.43
N ALA A 242 -8.79 4.80 -13.53
CA ALA A 242 -9.54 3.99 -12.57
C ALA A 242 -9.12 4.34 -11.13
N GLY A 243 -10.07 4.77 -10.30
CA GLY A 243 -9.82 5.07 -8.90
C GLY A 243 -10.54 6.30 -8.35
N ASN A 244 -10.09 6.78 -7.19
CA ASN A 244 -10.68 7.93 -6.51
C ASN A 244 -10.56 9.22 -7.34
N VAL A 245 -11.69 9.88 -7.61
CA VAL A 245 -11.80 11.17 -8.30
C VAL A 245 -11.70 12.29 -7.27
N GLY A 246 -10.48 12.55 -6.80
CA GLY A 246 -10.20 13.52 -5.74
C GLY A 246 -9.43 14.74 -6.23
N PHE A 247 -9.28 15.74 -5.36
CA PHE A 247 -8.57 16.99 -5.66
C PHE A 247 -7.05 16.86 -5.72
N SER A 248 -6.50 15.75 -5.24
CA SER A 248 -5.06 15.45 -5.33
C SER A 248 -4.65 14.86 -6.68
N GLN A 249 -5.60 14.43 -7.50
CA GLN A 249 -5.39 13.94 -8.85
C GLN A 249 -5.59 15.08 -9.85
N SER A 250 -4.61 15.33 -10.71
CA SER A 250 -4.67 16.37 -11.74
C SER A 250 -5.54 15.94 -12.93
N LEU A 251 -6.84 15.70 -12.68
CA LEU A 251 -7.74 15.16 -13.71
C LEU A 251 -8.09 16.14 -14.82
N HIS A 252 -7.78 17.43 -14.67
CA HIS A 252 -7.85 18.40 -15.75
C HIS A 252 -6.98 17.98 -16.95
N LEU A 253 -5.87 17.27 -16.73
CA LEU A 253 -5.03 16.72 -17.79
C LEU A 253 -5.80 15.81 -18.76
N LEU A 254 -6.75 14.99 -18.22
CA LEU A 254 -7.59 14.13 -19.05
C LEU A 254 -8.60 14.96 -19.85
N VAL A 255 -9.15 16.02 -19.26
CA VAL A 255 -10.11 16.92 -19.92
C VAL A 255 -9.44 17.61 -21.12
N ASP A 256 -8.22 18.12 -20.94
CA ASP A 256 -7.45 18.79 -21.99
C ASP A 256 -7.05 17.80 -23.08
N ALA A 257 -6.59 16.61 -22.71
CA ALA A 257 -6.27 15.55 -23.67
C ALA A 257 -7.50 15.08 -24.45
N ALA A 258 -8.67 14.95 -23.81
CA ALA A 258 -9.91 14.54 -24.45
C ALA A 258 -10.38 15.56 -25.51
N ARG A 259 -10.19 16.85 -25.24
CA ARG A 259 -10.45 17.91 -26.24
C ARG A 259 -9.51 17.83 -27.44
N ALA A 260 -8.25 17.48 -27.23
CA ALA A 260 -7.21 17.42 -28.24
C ALA A 260 -7.18 16.13 -29.05
N LEU A 261 -7.89 15.08 -28.58
CA LEU A 261 -7.92 13.72 -29.14
C LEU A 261 -9.38 13.21 -29.19
N PRO A 262 -10.25 13.81 -30.05
CA PRO A 262 -11.67 13.49 -30.07
C PRO A 262 -11.96 12.04 -30.57
N GLU A 263 -11.06 11.43 -31.30
CA GLU A 263 -11.14 10.05 -31.78
C GLU A 263 -10.90 9.00 -30.68
N ILE A 264 -10.24 9.38 -29.58
CA ILE A 264 -9.90 8.51 -28.47
C ILE A 264 -11.02 8.54 -27.42
N ALA A 265 -11.36 7.38 -26.86
CA ALA A 265 -12.29 7.29 -25.74
C ALA A 265 -11.56 7.47 -24.42
N PHE A 266 -12.05 8.37 -23.58
CA PHE A 266 -11.52 8.60 -22.22
C PHE A 266 -12.52 8.04 -21.20
N VAL A 267 -12.11 7.03 -20.44
CA VAL A 267 -12.94 6.39 -19.41
C VAL A 267 -12.48 6.80 -18.03
N ILE A 268 -13.39 7.37 -17.25
CA ILE A 268 -13.18 7.74 -15.84
C ILE A 268 -14.03 6.82 -14.99
N ASN A 269 -13.40 5.75 -14.48
CA ASN A 269 -14.05 4.73 -13.65
C ASN A 269 -13.73 5.00 -12.18
N GLY A 270 -14.70 5.48 -11.43
CA GLY A 270 -14.53 5.78 -10.01
C GLY A 270 -15.46 6.88 -9.53
N ASP A 271 -15.28 7.25 -8.26
CA ASP A 271 -16.06 8.29 -7.61
C ASP A 271 -15.16 9.09 -6.65
N GLY A 272 -15.62 10.25 -6.20
CA GLY A 272 -14.89 11.08 -5.26
C GLY A 272 -15.32 12.54 -5.25
N ALA A 273 -14.72 13.31 -4.35
CA ALA A 273 -15.13 14.68 -4.07
C ALA A 273 -15.05 15.65 -5.27
N ALA A 274 -14.19 15.36 -6.26
CA ALA A 274 -14.02 16.19 -7.44
C ALA A 274 -14.86 15.72 -8.65
N ARG A 275 -15.62 14.61 -8.54
CA ARG A 275 -16.31 14.01 -9.68
C ARG A 275 -17.31 14.94 -10.34
N LYS A 276 -18.16 15.59 -9.58
CA LYS A 276 -19.18 16.53 -10.11
C LYS A 276 -18.54 17.65 -10.93
N GLN A 277 -17.51 18.28 -10.39
CA GLN A 277 -16.77 19.34 -11.08
C GLN A 277 -16.12 18.83 -12.39
N LEU A 278 -15.62 17.61 -12.38
CA LEU A 278 -15.02 16.98 -13.56
C LEU A 278 -16.07 16.69 -14.64
N GLU A 279 -17.23 16.17 -14.28
CA GLU A 279 -18.37 15.93 -15.19
C GLU A 279 -18.82 17.26 -15.84
N GLU A 280 -18.96 18.34 -15.06
CA GLU A 280 -19.27 19.68 -15.57
C GLU A 280 -18.23 20.17 -16.59
N SER A 281 -16.94 19.93 -16.32
CA SER A 281 -15.83 20.30 -17.23
C SER A 281 -15.81 19.50 -18.54
N CYS A 282 -16.42 18.32 -18.55
CA CYS A 282 -16.52 17.42 -19.70
C CYS A 282 -17.86 17.50 -20.42
N ALA A 283 -18.81 18.35 -20.03
CA ALA A 283 -20.18 18.36 -20.51
C ALA A 283 -20.33 18.50 -22.05
N THR A 284 -19.33 19.09 -22.72
CA THR A 284 -19.30 19.28 -24.18
C THR A 284 -18.47 18.19 -24.92
N LEU A 285 -17.90 17.24 -24.19
CA LEU A 285 -17.01 16.21 -24.76
C LEU A 285 -17.78 14.90 -24.93
N SER A 286 -17.96 14.47 -26.19
CA SER A 286 -18.67 13.22 -26.52
C SER A 286 -17.82 11.96 -26.39
N ASN A 287 -16.51 12.13 -26.16
CA ASN A 287 -15.54 11.05 -26.05
C ASN A 287 -15.12 10.74 -24.61
N VAL A 288 -15.77 11.34 -23.59
CA VAL A 288 -15.51 11.11 -22.17
C VAL A 288 -16.66 10.28 -21.57
N TYR A 289 -16.32 9.18 -20.94
CA TYR A 289 -17.25 8.22 -20.32
C TYR A 289 -17.02 8.14 -18.82
N PHE A 290 -18.04 8.45 -18.06
CA PHE A 290 -18.02 8.32 -16.61
C PHE A 290 -18.68 7.02 -16.16
N ALA A 291 -17.97 6.25 -15.34
CA ALA A 291 -18.49 5.03 -14.73
C ALA A 291 -18.23 5.01 -13.22
N ASN A 292 -19.10 4.35 -12.48
CA ASN A 292 -18.94 4.14 -11.05
C ASN A 292 -17.98 2.99 -10.75
N TYR A 293 -17.54 2.87 -9.48
CA TYR A 293 -16.81 1.70 -9.03
C TYR A 293 -17.56 0.42 -9.39
N GLN A 294 -16.84 -0.53 -9.96
CA GLN A 294 -17.35 -1.86 -10.23
C GLN A 294 -17.06 -2.81 -9.04
N PRO A 295 -17.79 -3.92 -8.91
CA PRO A 295 -17.44 -4.98 -7.96
C PRO A 295 -16.00 -5.43 -8.13
N ILE A 296 -15.35 -5.82 -7.03
CA ILE A 296 -13.93 -6.18 -7.01
C ILE A 296 -13.62 -7.38 -7.94
N GLU A 297 -14.58 -8.26 -8.12
CA GLU A 297 -14.50 -9.44 -8.99
C GLU A 297 -14.36 -9.06 -10.47
N ARG A 298 -14.81 -7.86 -10.84
CA ARG A 298 -14.68 -7.31 -12.20
C ARG A 298 -13.42 -6.48 -12.42
N LEU A 299 -12.55 -6.36 -11.41
CA LEU A 299 -11.40 -5.44 -11.49
C LEU A 299 -10.48 -5.77 -12.66
N SER A 300 -10.18 -7.05 -12.92
CA SER A 300 -9.36 -7.45 -14.07
C SER A 300 -10.00 -7.01 -15.40
N GLU A 301 -11.31 -7.16 -15.53
CA GLU A 301 -12.08 -6.77 -16.72
C GLU A 301 -12.08 -5.24 -16.91
N VAL A 302 -12.32 -4.50 -15.83
CA VAL A 302 -12.27 -3.02 -15.83
C VAL A 302 -10.91 -2.53 -16.29
N LEU A 303 -9.83 -3.06 -15.69
CA LEU A 303 -8.48 -2.66 -16.04
C LEU A 303 -8.09 -3.07 -17.46
N ALA A 304 -8.54 -4.25 -17.92
CA ALA A 304 -8.29 -4.71 -19.29
C ALA A 304 -8.94 -3.84 -20.36
N THR A 305 -10.01 -3.12 -20.03
CA THR A 305 -10.73 -2.22 -20.95
C THR A 305 -9.86 -1.08 -21.46
N GLY A 306 -8.91 -0.56 -20.68
CA GLY A 306 -8.01 0.50 -21.10
C GLY A 306 -6.87 -0.01 -21.99
N ASP A 307 -6.59 0.67 -23.10
CA ASP A 307 -5.38 0.42 -23.90
C ASP A 307 -4.14 1.04 -23.25
N ILE A 308 -4.32 2.17 -22.57
CA ILE A 308 -3.34 2.81 -21.67
C ILE A 308 -4.06 3.39 -20.46
N HIS A 309 -3.46 3.22 -19.29
CA HIS A 309 -3.95 3.84 -18.06
C HIS A 309 -3.20 5.12 -17.74
N VAL A 310 -3.89 6.06 -17.08
CA VAL A 310 -3.27 7.30 -16.64
C VAL A 310 -3.27 7.42 -15.12
N VAL A 311 -2.15 7.87 -14.58
CA VAL A 311 -1.94 8.07 -13.14
C VAL A 311 -1.45 9.50 -12.91
N PRO A 312 -2.38 10.48 -12.92
CA PRO A 312 -2.02 11.87 -12.62
C PRO A 312 -2.03 12.12 -11.12
N LEU A 313 -1.05 12.85 -10.63
CA LEU A 313 -0.92 13.33 -9.27
C LEU A 313 -0.46 14.79 -9.29
N ARG A 314 -1.02 15.64 -8.43
CA ARG A 314 -0.60 17.04 -8.33
C ARG A 314 0.86 17.16 -7.92
N ALA A 315 1.54 18.15 -8.48
CA ALA A 315 2.92 18.47 -8.16
C ALA A 315 3.16 18.57 -6.63
N GLY A 316 4.26 17.98 -6.17
CA GLY A 316 4.66 17.97 -4.76
C GLY A 316 4.00 16.90 -3.88
N LEU A 317 3.04 16.11 -4.39
CA LEU A 317 2.35 15.10 -3.59
C LEU A 317 2.99 13.69 -3.67
N ALA A 318 3.87 13.45 -4.61
CA ALA A 318 4.47 12.13 -4.81
C ALA A 318 5.39 11.68 -3.65
N SER A 319 5.96 12.63 -2.90
CA SER A 319 6.79 12.35 -1.72
C SER A 319 6.01 11.90 -0.47
N VAL A 320 4.69 12.01 -0.50
CA VAL A 320 3.81 11.66 0.64
C VAL A 320 2.80 10.57 0.32
N SER A 321 2.62 10.23 -0.96
CA SER A 321 1.66 9.22 -1.40
C SER A 321 2.15 8.48 -2.64
N VAL A 322 2.25 7.16 -2.55
CA VAL A 322 2.50 6.29 -3.72
C VAL A 322 1.15 5.81 -4.24
N PRO A 323 0.78 6.11 -5.49
CA PRO A 323 -0.50 5.68 -6.07
C PRO A 323 -0.56 4.15 -6.22
N SER A 324 -1.19 3.45 -5.29
CA SER A 324 -1.30 1.97 -5.27
C SER A 324 -1.95 1.39 -6.53
N LYS A 325 -2.81 2.16 -7.22
CA LYS A 325 -3.42 1.77 -8.50
C LYS A 325 -2.39 1.42 -9.58
N SER A 326 -1.18 1.97 -9.50
CA SER A 326 -0.09 1.68 -10.45
C SER A 326 0.22 0.19 -10.48
N TYR A 327 0.33 -0.47 -9.34
CA TYR A 327 0.59 -1.91 -9.28
C TYR A 327 -0.55 -2.74 -9.88
N SER A 328 -1.81 -2.32 -9.67
CA SER A 328 -2.97 -3.01 -10.25
C SER A 328 -3.01 -2.90 -11.79
N ILE A 329 -2.64 -1.75 -12.33
CA ILE A 329 -2.52 -1.53 -13.78
C ILE A 329 -1.47 -2.48 -14.36
N LEU A 330 -0.29 -2.54 -13.76
CA LEU A 330 0.79 -3.43 -14.21
C LEU A 330 0.40 -4.90 -14.05
N ALA A 331 -0.33 -5.27 -12.98
CA ALA A 331 -0.83 -6.63 -12.79
C ALA A 331 -1.84 -7.04 -13.88
N ALA A 332 -2.64 -6.11 -14.39
CA ALA A 332 -3.53 -6.34 -15.52
C ALA A 332 -2.80 -6.37 -16.88
N GLY A 333 -1.47 -6.26 -16.91
CA GLY A 333 -0.69 -6.24 -18.14
C GLY A 333 -0.95 -5.02 -19.01
N ARG A 334 -1.27 -3.87 -18.39
CA ARG A 334 -1.57 -2.62 -19.12
C ARG A 334 -0.47 -1.59 -18.93
N PRO A 335 -0.14 -0.83 -19.98
CA PRO A 335 0.83 0.26 -19.89
C PRO A 335 0.25 1.45 -19.14
N MET A 336 1.15 2.31 -18.64
CA MET A 336 0.78 3.46 -17.83
C MET A 336 1.45 4.74 -18.35
N LEU A 337 0.70 5.85 -18.39
CA LEU A 337 1.23 7.20 -18.46
C LEU A 337 1.06 7.84 -17.07
N ALA A 338 2.16 8.13 -16.40
CA ALA A 338 2.17 8.77 -15.09
C ALA A 338 2.57 10.26 -15.23
N ALA A 339 1.68 11.16 -14.80
CA ALA A 339 2.00 12.58 -14.63
C ALA A 339 2.30 12.83 -13.14
N ILE A 340 3.57 12.66 -12.75
CA ILE A 340 4.01 12.59 -11.34
C ILE A 340 5.42 13.19 -11.25
N ASP A 341 5.73 13.81 -10.08
CA ASP A 341 7.03 14.43 -9.83
C ASP A 341 8.21 13.50 -10.19
N PRO A 342 9.19 13.95 -10.98
CA PRO A 342 10.33 13.15 -11.41
C PRO A 342 11.19 12.71 -10.22
N GLY A 343 11.87 11.57 -10.37
CA GLY A 343 12.74 11.01 -9.33
C GLY A 343 12.01 10.33 -8.17
N THR A 344 10.68 10.29 -8.18
CA THR A 344 9.88 9.58 -7.19
C THR A 344 9.60 8.13 -7.60
N GLU A 345 8.94 7.35 -6.73
CA GLU A 345 8.77 5.89 -6.88
C GLU A 345 8.20 5.48 -8.25
N ILE A 346 7.08 6.07 -8.68
CA ILE A 346 6.41 5.62 -9.91
C ILE A 346 7.21 5.94 -11.18
N PRO A 347 7.71 7.18 -11.41
CA PRO A 347 8.60 7.46 -12.53
C PRO A 347 9.84 6.56 -12.56
N THR A 348 10.45 6.31 -11.41
CA THR A 348 11.62 5.42 -11.29
C THR A 348 11.26 3.97 -11.64
N MET A 349 10.14 3.48 -11.14
CA MET A 349 9.60 2.15 -11.48
C MET A 349 9.35 2.03 -12.99
N LEU A 350 8.74 3.01 -13.62
CA LEU A 350 8.48 2.98 -15.08
C LEU A 350 9.77 3.00 -15.90
N ALA A 351 10.75 3.81 -15.51
CA ALA A 351 12.06 3.84 -16.17
C ALA A 351 12.80 2.49 -16.08
N ASN A 352 12.72 1.82 -14.91
CA ASN A 352 13.40 0.55 -14.68
C ASN A 352 12.67 -0.65 -15.31
N SER A 353 11.35 -0.60 -15.38
CA SER A 353 10.52 -1.71 -15.88
C SER A 353 10.24 -1.64 -17.38
N GLY A 354 10.29 -0.45 -17.98
CA GLY A 354 9.80 -0.23 -19.34
C GLY A 354 8.26 -0.34 -19.45
N ALA A 355 7.53 -0.21 -18.34
CA ALA A 355 6.09 -0.48 -18.27
C ALA A 355 5.22 0.73 -18.64
N GLY A 356 5.81 1.82 -19.09
CA GLY A 356 5.07 3.03 -19.44
C GLY A 356 5.93 4.28 -19.52
N ILE A 357 5.29 5.42 -19.47
CA ILE A 357 5.88 6.73 -19.69
C ILE A 357 5.62 7.61 -18.46
N ALA A 358 6.62 8.35 -18.01
CA ALA A 358 6.47 9.38 -16.99
C ALA A 358 6.63 10.77 -17.61
N VAL A 359 5.78 11.71 -17.20
CA VAL A 359 5.80 13.12 -17.61
C VAL A 359 5.69 14.02 -16.39
N GLU A 360 6.04 15.29 -16.54
CA GLU A 360 5.88 16.31 -15.50
C GLU A 360 4.42 16.42 -15.05
N PRO A 361 4.15 16.53 -13.72
CA PRO A 361 2.81 16.77 -13.24
C PRO A 361 2.27 18.13 -13.71
N ASP A 362 0.94 18.23 -13.79
CA ASP A 362 0.21 19.46 -14.14
C ASP A 362 0.59 20.10 -15.49
N ASN A 363 1.26 19.38 -16.40
CA ASN A 363 1.66 19.81 -17.73
C ASN A 363 0.77 19.20 -18.83
N SER A 364 -0.35 19.85 -19.18
CA SER A 364 -1.34 19.36 -20.15
C SER A 364 -0.74 19.15 -21.55
N GLU A 365 0.18 20.00 -22.00
CA GLU A 365 0.79 19.88 -23.33
C GLU A 365 1.67 18.62 -23.41
N GLN A 366 2.56 18.45 -22.45
CA GLN A 366 3.45 17.28 -22.38
C GLN A 366 2.65 15.98 -22.22
N PHE A 367 1.63 15.99 -21.36
CA PHE A 367 0.75 14.85 -21.13
C PHE A 367 0.01 14.43 -22.41
N THR A 368 -0.62 15.38 -23.12
CA THR A 368 -1.35 15.14 -24.36
C THR A 368 -0.43 14.64 -25.48
N ARG A 369 0.76 15.23 -25.60
CA ARG A 369 1.78 14.82 -26.57
C ARG A 369 2.25 13.38 -26.31
N ALA A 370 2.52 13.05 -25.06
CA ALA A 370 2.92 11.69 -24.67
C ALA A 370 1.82 10.65 -24.94
N LEU A 371 0.55 10.97 -24.64
CA LEU A 371 -0.59 10.11 -24.97
C LEU A 371 -0.70 9.87 -26.47
N ARG A 372 -0.65 10.95 -27.29
CA ARG A 372 -0.73 10.82 -28.74
C ARG A 372 0.38 9.95 -29.30
N SER A 373 1.61 10.15 -28.83
CA SER A 373 2.76 9.33 -29.23
C SER A 373 2.60 7.85 -28.83
N ALA A 374 2.16 7.58 -27.60
CA ALA A 374 1.96 6.22 -27.13
C ALA A 374 0.86 5.49 -27.92
N LEU A 375 -0.27 6.15 -28.17
CA LEU A 375 -1.41 5.58 -28.88
C LEU A 375 -1.14 5.37 -30.37
N SER A 376 -0.13 6.04 -30.95
CA SER A 376 0.25 5.82 -32.34
C SER A 376 1.00 4.49 -32.58
N ASP A 377 1.47 3.82 -31.52
CA ASP A 377 2.14 2.52 -31.60
C ASP A 377 1.49 1.48 -30.66
N PRO A 378 0.43 0.80 -31.12
CA PRO A 378 -0.24 -0.24 -30.34
C PRO A 378 0.67 -1.41 -29.94
N HIS A 379 1.67 -1.73 -30.77
CA HIS A 379 2.62 -2.80 -30.45
C HIS A 379 3.51 -2.41 -29.26
N ALA A 380 4.02 -1.20 -29.23
CA ALA A 380 4.79 -0.69 -28.07
C ALA A 380 3.94 -0.70 -26.79
N LEU A 381 2.65 -0.33 -26.86
CA LEU A 381 1.75 -0.42 -25.69
C LEU A 381 1.63 -1.84 -25.15
N ILE A 382 1.50 -2.84 -26.02
CA ILE A 382 1.46 -4.26 -25.63
C ILE A 382 2.77 -4.66 -24.94
N GLN A 383 3.92 -4.29 -25.50
CA GLN A 383 5.22 -4.61 -24.91
C GLN A 383 5.41 -3.95 -23.53
N MET A 384 5.00 -2.69 -23.39
CA MET A 384 4.98 -2.01 -22.07
C MET A 384 4.10 -2.75 -21.07
N GLY A 385 2.93 -3.23 -21.48
CA GLY A 385 2.03 -4.01 -20.62
C GLY A 385 2.66 -5.33 -20.16
N ILE A 386 3.31 -6.08 -21.07
CA ILE A 386 4.03 -7.32 -20.75
C ILE A 386 5.19 -7.03 -19.77
N ALA A 387 5.97 -5.99 -20.04
CA ALA A 387 7.07 -5.58 -19.17
C ALA A 387 6.58 -5.22 -17.75
N GLY A 388 5.46 -4.50 -17.66
CA GLY A 388 4.81 -4.15 -16.40
C GLY A 388 4.33 -5.38 -15.62
N ARG A 389 3.70 -6.34 -16.29
CA ARG A 389 3.27 -7.59 -15.68
C ARG A 389 4.45 -8.39 -15.13
N THR A 390 5.50 -8.55 -15.92
CA THR A 390 6.72 -9.24 -15.50
C THR A 390 7.36 -8.56 -14.29
N TRP A 391 7.42 -7.23 -14.30
CA TRP A 391 7.99 -6.46 -13.20
C TRP A 391 7.19 -6.67 -11.90
N VAL A 392 5.86 -6.56 -11.94
CA VAL A 392 5.04 -6.67 -10.74
C VAL A 392 5.05 -8.09 -10.17
N GLU A 393 5.09 -9.12 -11.02
CA GLU A 393 5.22 -10.51 -10.57
C GLU A 393 6.55 -10.76 -9.86
N THR A 394 7.61 -10.11 -10.31
CA THR A 394 8.97 -10.30 -9.78
C THR A 394 9.22 -9.47 -8.52
N HIS A 395 8.66 -8.26 -8.42
CA HIS A 395 9.02 -7.28 -7.39
C HIS A 395 7.90 -6.95 -6.41
N ALA A 396 6.65 -6.97 -6.84
CA ALA A 396 5.50 -6.52 -6.08
C ALA A 396 4.33 -7.53 -6.07
N SER A 397 4.59 -8.81 -6.30
CA SER A 397 3.64 -9.87 -5.99
C SER A 397 3.72 -10.24 -4.50
N PRO A 398 2.66 -10.79 -3.90
CA PRO A 398 2.70 -11.23 -2.52
C PRO A 398 3.84 -12.20 -2.22
N ALA A 399 4.10 -13.15 -3.13
CA ALA A 399 5.17 -14.12 -3.01
C ALA A 399 6.57 -13.49 -3.08
N ALA A 400 6.78 -12.51 -3.98
CA ALA A 400 8.03 -11.78 -4.09
C ALA A 400 8.31 -10.92 -2.85
N VAL A 401 7.29 -10.24 -2.34
CA VAL A 401 7.39 -9.45 -1.11
C VAL A 401 7.70 -10.35 0.09
N ALA A 402 7.03 -11.48 0.25
CA ALA A 402 7.32 -12.44 1.32
C ALA A 402 8.75 -12.99 1.25
N ALA A 403 9.26 -13.27 0.04
CA ALA A 403 10.65 -13.70 -0.17
C ALA A 403 11.67 -12.64 0.29
N GLN A 404 11.38 -11.36 0.07
CA GLN A 404 12.22 -10.26 0.54
C GLN A 404 12.22 -10.17 2.07
N TYR A 405 11.06 -10.33 2.74
CA TYR A 405 11.01 -10.41 4.21
C TYR A 405 11.79 -11.60 4.75
N GLU A 406 11.63 -12.78 4.14
CA GLU A 406 12.40 -13.98 4.50
C GLU A 406 13.91 -13.71 4.41
N ALA A 407 14.39 -13.12 3.31
CA ALA A 407 15.79 -12.77 3.13
C ALA A 407 16.32 -11.84 4.22
N ILE A 408 15.54 -10.83 4.63
CA ILE A 408 15.91 -9.93 5.73
C ILE A 408 16.04 -10.70 7.05
N PHE A 409 15.11 -11.61 7.37
CA PHE A 409 15.22 -12.41 8.59
C PHE A 409 16.43 -13.33 8.57
N LEU A 410 16.72 -13.97 7.44
CA LEU A 410 17.88 -14.85 7.29
C LEU A 410 19.21 -14.08 7.42
N ALA A 411 19.28 -12.85 6.92
CA ALA A 411 20.49 -12.01 7.01
C ALA A 411 20.73 -11.46 8.42
N ASN A 412 19.72 -11.40 9.28
CA ASN A 412 19.80 -10.86 10.66
C ASN A 412 19.76 -11.95 11.76
N ARG A 413 19.82 -13.23 11.40
CA ARG A 413 19.71 -14.39 12.29
C ARG A 413 20.93 -14.62 13.18
#